data_736f09ca71ad9007b9fe1aafa2b5a563
#
_entry.id   736f09ca71ad9007b9fe1aafa2b5a563
#
_cell.length_a   1.000
_cell.length_b   1.000
_cell.length_c   1.000
_cell.angle_alpha   90.00
_cell.angle_beta   90.00
_cell.angle_gamma   90.00
#
_symmetry.space_group_name_H-M   'P 1'
#
loop_
_entity.id
_entity.type
_entity.pdbx_description
1 polymer ?
#
loop_
_entity_poly.entity_id
_entity_poly.type
_entity_poly.pdbx_seq_one_letter_code
_entity_poly.pdbx_strand_id
1 'polypeptide(L)'
;VKNKSVGIYLTNHQINVNILKTLDKEKNDFDYVYVKLHPHIKKTEDLYQYGLKIVQSNIMVEFLILILLDNGNKLSVFHENSTSVIWFQDRIINKNMGQPFEEYDIVASYIQSKEL
;
A
#
# COMPACT_ATOMS: atom_id res chain seq x y z
N VAL A 1 -4.43 13.65 8.50
CA VAL A 1 -5.52 13.03 7.75
C VAL A 1 -6.35 12.19 8.71
N LYS A 2 -7.64 12.51 8.84
CA LYS A 2 -8.56 11.81 9.75
C LYS A 2 -9.87 11.53 9.05
N ASN A 3 -10.39 10.32 9.26
CA ASN A 3 -11.72 9.91 8.78
C ASN A 3 -11.89 10.10 7.26
N LYS A 4 -10.85 9.79 6.50
CA LYS A 4 -10.83 9.92 5.05
C LYS A 4 -10.67 8.57 4.37
N SER A 5 -10.96 8.54 3.07
CA SER A 5 -10.66 7.40 2.22
C SER A 5 -9.26 7.60 1.65
N VAL A 6 -8.36 6.68 1.94
CA VAL A 6 -6.94 6.80 1.57
C VAL A 6 -6.50 5.59 0.77
N GLY A 7 -5.92 5.84 -0.39
CA GLY A 7 -5.22 4.81 -1.17
C GLY A 7 -3.72 4.96 -0.97
N ILE A 8 -3.02 3.87 -0.77
CA ILE A 8 -1.56 3.87 -0.66
C ILE A 8 -0.97 2.75 -1.48
N TYR A 9 0.06 3.07 -2.27
CA TYR A 9 0.83 2.09 -3.00
C TYR A 9 2.18 1.91 -2.33
N LEU A 10 2.46 0.66 -1.94
CA LEU A 10 3.75 0.27 -1.36
C LEU A 10 4.60 -0.33 -2.48
N THR A 11 5.62 0.40 -2.92
CA THR A 11 6.45 -0.08 -4.01
C THR A 11 7.41 -1.17 -3.55
N ASN A 12 7.77 -2.07 -4.48
CA ASN A 12 8.91 -2.96 -4.34
C ASN A 12 10.18 -2.25 -4.82
N HIS A 13 11.23 -3.03 -5.15
CA HIS A 13 12.48 -2.48 -5.68
C HIS A 13 12.27 -1.73 -7.00
N GLN A 14 11.22 -2.08 -7.73
CA GLN A 14 10.85 -1.44 -8.98
C GLN A 14 9.40 -0.97 -8.88
N ILE A 15 9.13 0.16 -9.55
CA ILE A 15 7.77 0.70 -9.63
C ILE A 15 7.01 -0.07 -10.70
N ASN A 16 5.84 -0.60 -10.32
CA ASN A 16 4.97 -1.30 -11.27
C ASN A 16 4.06 -0.28 -11.95
N VAL A 17 4.31 -0.05 -13.24
CA VAL A 17 3.55 0.92 -14.02
C VAL A 17 2.06 0.56 -14.09
N ASN A 18 1.72 -0.72 -14.10
CA ASN A 18 0.32 -1.15 -14.13
C ASN A 18 -0.42 -0.75 -12.86
N ILE A 19 0.24 -0.79 -11.72
CA ILE A 19 -0.34 -0.30 -10.46
C ILE A 19 -0.55 1.21 -10.52
N LEU A 20 0.43 1.95 -11.06
CA LEU A 20 0.29 3.40 -11.23
C LEU A 20 -0.90 3.75 -12.12
N LYS A 21 -1.09 3.01 -13.21
CA LYS A 21 -2.23 3.23 -14.11
C LYS A 21 -3.55 2.95 -13.40
N THR A 22 -3.59 1.90 -12.59
CA THR A 22 -4.78 1.58 -11.79
C THR A 22 -5.10 2.69 -10.80
N LEU A 23 -4.09 3.19 -10.10
CA LEU A 23 -4.25 4.29 -9.15
C LEU A 23 -4.72 5.56 -9.86
N ASP A 24 -4.15 5.88 -11.00
CA ASP A 24 -4.56 7.04 -11.78
C ASP A 24 -6.04 6.95 -12.19
N LYS A 25 -6.47 5.77 -12.57
CA LYS A 25 -7.85 5.49 -12.93
C LYS A 25 -8.80 5.60 -11.73
N GLU A 26 -8.36 5.15 -10.56
CA GLU A 26 -9.19 5.04 -9.36
C GLU A 26 -8.98 6.21 -8.37
N LYS A 27 -8.12 7.16 -8.68
CA LYS A 27 -7.74 8.20 -7.71
C LYS A 27 -8.91 9.06 -7.23
N ASN A 28 -9.96 9.18 -8.03
CA ASN A 28 -11.15 9.95 -7.65
C ASN A 28 -12.02 9.21 -6.62
N ASP A 29 -11.76 7.92 -6.38
CA ASP A 29 -12.45 7.14 -5.36
C ASP A 29 -11.86 7.38 -3.97
N PHE A 30 -10.74 8.11 -3.88
CA PHE A 30 -10.04 8.38 -2.64
C PHE A 30 -9.96 9.87 -2.36
N ASP A 31 -9.99 10.22 -1.09
CA ASP A 31 -9.69 11.59 -0.66
C ASP A 31 -8.20 11.91 -0.84
N TYR A 32 -7.34 10.92 -0.59
CA TYR A 32 -5.90 11.05 -0.74
C TYR A 32 -5.30 9.77 -1.31
N VAL A 33 -4.28 9.92 -2.16
CA VAL A 33 -3.51 8.80 -2.69
C VAL A 33 -2.03 9.07 -2.47
N TYR A 34 -1.37 8.12 -1.82
CA TYR A 34 0.06 8.21 -1.51
C TYR A 34 0.83 7.06 -2.13
N VAL A 35 2.09 7.31 -2.46
CA VAL A 35 3.05 6.27 -2.85
C VAL A 35 4.16 6.24 -1.82
N LYS A 36 4.30 5.11 -1.13
CA LYS A 36 5.41 4.87 -0.19
C LYS A 36 6.52 4.14 -0.93
N LEU A 37 7.63 4.83 -1.16
CA LEU A 37 8.73 4.30 -1.95
C LEU A 37 9.57 3.32 -1.14
N HIS A 38 9.98 2.24 -1.79
CA HIS A 38 11.03 1.37 -1.26
C HIS A 38 12.33 2.17 -1.17
N PRO A 39 13.16 1.95 -0.11
CA PRO A 39 14.39 2.71 0.08
C PRO A 39 15.36 2.70 -1.09
N HIS A 40 15.32 1.68 -1.94
CA HIS A 40 16.21 1.56 -3.09
C HIS A 40 15.76 2.34 -4.32
N ILE A 41 14.56 2.90 -4.31
CA ILE A 41 14.07 3.67 -5.45
C ILE A 41 14.64 5.09 -5.38
N LYS A 42 15.37 5.48 -6.42
CA LYS A 42 16.01 6.80 -6.51
C LYS A 42 15.34 7.71 -7.53
N LYS A 43 14.71 7.13 -8.57
CA LYS A 43 14.09 7.91 -9.65
C LYS A 43 12.59 7.96 -9.43
N THR A 44 12.06 9.19 -9.35
CA THR A 44 10.65 9.43 -9.05
C THR A 44 9.94 10.24 -10.13
N GLU A 45 10.60 10.55 -11.22
CA GLU A 45 10.05 11.42 -12.27
C GLU A 45 8.74 10.87 -12.84
N ASP A 46 8.68 9.55 -13.04
CA ASP A 46 7.49 8.91 -13.59
C ASP A 46 6.27 9.03 -12.68
N LEU A 47 6.48 9.21 -11.39
CA LEU A 47 5.40 9.32 -10.43
C LEU A 47 4.69 10.66 -10.49
N TYR A 48 5.43 11.73 -10.76
CA TYR A 48 4.87 13.08 -10.77
C TYR A 48 3.82 13.27 -11.85
N GLN A 49 3.94 12.57 -12.97
CA GLN A 49 2.97 12.69 -14.07
C GLN A 49 1.56 12.22 -13.67
N TYR A 50 1.46 11.38 -12.64
CA TYR A 50 0.18 10.87 -12.17
C TYR A 50 -0.43 11.73 -11.07
N GLY A 51 0.25 12.78 -10.62
CA GLY A 51 -0.25 13.66 -9.56
C GLY A 51 -0.35 13.01 -8.20
N LEU A 52 0.45 11.96 -7.96
CA LEU A 52 0.43 11.22 -6.70
C LEU A 52 1.35 11.86 -5.67
N LYS A 53 0.96 11.81 -4.40
CA LYS A 53 1.80 12.27 -3.30
C LYS A 53 2.79 11.17 -2.91
N ILE A 54 4.07 11.53 -2.86
CA ILE A 54 5.16 10.60 -2.59
C ILE A 54 5.58 10.73 -1.14
N VAL A 55 5.63 9.59 -0.44
CA VAL A 55 6.16 9.51 0.92
C VAL A 55 7.60 9.00 0.84
N GLN A 56 8.55 9.91 1.08
CA GLN A 56 9.99 9.61 1.04
C GLN A 56 10.58 9.43 2.44
N SER A 57 9.74 9.35 3.43
CA SER A 57 10.15 9.19 4.81
C SER A 57 10.74 7.78 5.05
N ASN A 58 11.67 7.69 6.01
CA ASN A 58 12.18 6.41 6.49
C ASN A 58 11.22 5.71 7.44
N ILE A 59 10.00 6.22 7.59
CA ILE A 59 9.01 5.58 8.44
C ILE A 59 8.74 4.16 7.95
N MET A 60 8.68 3.22 8.87
CA MET A 60 8.32 1.84 8.55
C MET A 60 6.88 1.78 8.04
N VAL A 61 6.65 0.90 7.05
CA VAL A 61 5.32 0.71 6.47
C VAL A 61 4.29 0.39 7.55
N GLU A 62 4.65 -0.46 8.50
CA GLU A 62 3.75 -0.88 9.58
C GLU A 62 3.29 0.31 10.41
N PHE A 63 4.19 1.23 10.75
CA PHE A 63 3.84 2.43 11.49
C PHE A 63 2.95 3.36 10.67
N LEU A 64 3.24 3.51 9.38
CA LEU A 64 2.44 4.34 8.51
C LEU A 64 0.99 3.83 8.44
N ILE A 65 0.82 2.53 8.24
CA ILE A 65 -0.51 1.91 8.20
C ILE A 65 -1.22 2.10 9.53
N LEU A 66 -0.52 1.83 10.63
CA LEU A 66 -1.10 1.95 11.97
C LEU A 66 -1.57 3.38 12.27
N ILE A 67 -0.73 4.36 11.95
CA ILE A 67 -1.08 5.77 12.16
C ILE A 67 -2.33 6.14 11.36
N LEU A 68 -2.39 5.73 10.10
CA LEU A 68 -3.54 6.02 9.25
C LEU A 68 -4.82 5.36 9.76
N LEU A 69 -4.72 4.11 10.21
CA LEU A 69 -5.88 3.39 10.75
C LEU A 69 -6.33 4.00 12.09
N ASP A 70 -5.40 4.36 12.96
CA ASP A 70 -5.73 4.95 14.26
C ASP A 70 -6.40 6.32 14.11
N ASN A 71 -6.18 7.01 13.00
CA ASN A 71 -6.85 8.26 12.69
C ASN A 71 -8.22 8.06 12.02
N GLY A 72 -8.72 6.83 11.98
CA GLY A 72 -10.05 6.53 11.49
C GLY A 72 -10.18 6.49 9.96
N ASN A 73 -9.07 6.44 9.25
CA ASN A 73 -9.10 6.39 7.79
C ASN A 73 -9.50 5.03 7.28
N LYS A 74 -10.27 5.01 6.18
CA LYS A 74 -10.51 3.81 5.41
C LYS A 74 -9.35 3.66 4.44
N LEU A 75 -8.58 2.59 4.59
CA LEU A 75 -7.31 2.44 3.89
C LEU A 75 -7.37 1.31 2.87
N SER A 76 -7.07 1.63 1.62
CA SER A 76 -6.86 0.66 0.54
C SER A 76 -5.36 0.60 0.24
N VAL A 77 -4.77 -0.58 0.35
CA VAL A 77 -3.33 -0.76 0.18
C VAL A 77 -3.05 -1.57 -1.08
N PHE A 78 -2.38 -0.94 -2.04
CA PHE A 78 -1.94 -1.55 -3.28
C PHE A 78 -0.49 -1.99 -3.10
N HIS A 79 -0.22 -3.27 -3.37
CA HIS A 79 1.11 -3.83 -3.16
C HIS A 79 1.29 -5.11 -3.98
N GLU A 80 2.49 -5.66 -3.93
CA GLU A 80 2.82 -6.92 -4.59
C GLU A 80 3.43 -7.85 -3.56
N ASN A 81 2.61 -8.69 -2.93
CA ASN A 81 3.03 -9.69 -1.93
C ASN A 81 3.87 -9.08 -0.80
N SER A 82 3.44 -7.94 -0.27
CA SER A 82 4.15 -7.28 0.83
C SER A 82 3.88 -7.98 2.15
N THR A 83 4.94 -8.44 2.82
CA THR A 83 4.81 -9.08 4.13
C THR A 83 4.35 -8.11 5.20
N SER A 84 4.69 -6.83 5.07
CA SER A 84 4.26 -5.81 6.03
C SER A 84 2.75 -5.65 6.09
N VAL A 85 2.06 -5.94 4.98
CA VAL A 85 0.60 -5.78 4.88
C VAL A 85 -0.14 -6.91 5.57
N ILE A 86 0.48 -8.08 5.69
CA ILE A 86 -0.18 -9.28 6.23
C ILE A 86 -0.79 -9.03 7.59
N TRP A 87 -0.09 -8.30 8.46
CA TRP A 87 -0.54 -8.02 9.82
C TRP A 87 -1.81 -7.17 9.90
N PHE A 88 -2.16 -6.48 8.81
CA PHE A 88 -3.29 -5.55 8.77
C PHE A 88 -4.39 -5.99 7.81
N GLN A 89 -4.26 -7.18 7.20
CA GLN A 89 -5.11 -7.57 6.07
C GLN A 89 -6.60 -7.54 6.36
N ASP A 90 -7.01 -7.72 7.62
CA ASP A 90 -8.41 -7.67 8.03
C ASP A 90 -8.91 -6.26 8.35
N ARG A 91 -8.00 -5.29 8.43
CA ARG A 91 -8.29 -3.91 8.81
C ARG A 91 -8.18 -2.95 7.63
N ILE A 92 -7.80 -3.45 6.47
CA ILE A 92 -7.59 -2.66 5.26
C ILE A 92 -8.33 -3.31 4.10
N ILE A 93 -8.50 -2.54 3.02
CA ILE A 93 -8.88 -3.11 1.72
C ILE A 93 -7.58 -3.53 1.07
N ASN A 94 -7.36 -4.83 1.01
CA ASN A 94 -6.10 -5.42 0.56
C ASN A 94 -6.11 -5.60 -0.95
N LYS A 95 -5.32 -4.80 -1.66
CA LYS A 95 -5.19 -4.83 -3.11
C LYS A 95 -3.83 -5.42 -3.51
N ASN A 96 -3.65 -6.73 -3.28
CA ASN A 96 -2.44 -7.42 -3.68
C ASN A 96 -2.47 -7.67 -5.18
N MET A 97 -1.62 -6.99 -5.92
CA MET A 97 -1.51 -7.07 -7.37
C MET A 97 -0.28 -7.85 -7.82
N GLY A 98 0.38 -8.55 -6.90
CA GLY A 98 1.53 -9.37 -7.21
C GLY A 98 1.17 -10.66 -7.91
N GLN A 99 2.18 -11.32 -8.46
CA GLN A 99 2.01 -12.65 -9.05
C GLN A 99 1.64 -13.65 -7.95
N PRO A 100 0.85 -14.69 -8.28
CA PRO A 100 0.54 -15.73 -7.32
C PRO A 100 1.82 -16.30 -6.70
N PHE A 101 1.86 -16.36 -5.37
CA PHE A 101 3.03 -16.82 -4.64
C PHE A 101 2.55 -17.67 -3.45
N GLU A 102 2.66 -18.98 -3.59
CA GLU A 102 2.09 -19.93 -2.64
C GLU A 102 2.58 -19.73 -1.22
N GLU A 103 3.88 -19.49 -1.03
CA GLU A 103 4.44 -19.31 0.31
C GLU A 103 3.88 -18.07 0.99
N TYR A 104 3.66 -16.99 0.22
CA TYR A 104 3.03 -15.80 0.77
C TYR A 104 1.60 -16.09 1.23
N ASP A 105 0.84 -16.82 0.42
CA ASP A 105 -0.56 -17.13 0.75
C ASP A 105 -0.65 -18.03 1.97
N ILE A 106 0.27 -18.98 2.13
CA ILE A 106 0.34 -19.84 3.30
C ILE A 106 0.59 -19.02 4.56
N VAL A 107 1.57 -18.11 4.51
CA VAL A 107 1.90 -17.26 5.66
C VAL A 107 0.73 -16.33 5.99
N ALA A 108 0.11 -15.72 4.99
CA ALA A 108 -1.01 -14.83 5.19
C ALA A 108 -2.20 -15.55 5.84
N SER A 109 -2.51 -16.75 5.38
CA SER A 109 -3.59 -17.56 5.94
C SER A 109 -3.29 -18.00 7.38
N TYR A 110 -2.03 -18.34 7.65
CA TYR A 110 -1.61 -18.72 9.00
C TYR A 110 -1.79 -17.56 9.98
N ILE A 111 -1.33 -16.39 9.61
CA ILE A 111 -1.45 -15.20 10.47
C ILE A 111 -2.92 -14.85 10.69
N GLN A 112 -3.73 -14.89 9.65
CA GLN A 112 -5.15 -14.62 9.75
C GLN A 112 -5.84 -15.60 10.72
N SER A 113 -5.46 -16.87 10.69
CA SER A 113 -6.04 -17.90 11.57
C SER A 113 -5.64 -17.71 13.03
N LYS A 114 -4.56 -16.99 13.31
CA LYS A 114 -4.04 -16.72 14.66
C LYS A 114 -4.47 -15.37 15.22
N GLU A 115 -5.06 -14.52 14.41
CA GLU A 115 -5.61 -13.26 14.91
C GLU A 115 -6.80 -13.52 15.83
N LEU A 116 -6.73 -12.93 16.97
CA LEU A 116 -7.74 -13.08 18.01
C LEU A 116 -8.61 -11.86 18.15
#